data_053833862d37db6d49a82c744f10f602
#
_entry.id   053833862d37db6d49a82c744f10f602
#
_cell.length_a   1.000
_cell.length_b   1.000
_cell.length_c   1.000
_cell.angle_alpha   90.00
_cell.angle_beta   90.00
_cell.angle_gamma   90.00
#
_symmetry.space_group_name_H-M   'P 1'
#
loop_
_entity.id
_entity.type
_entity.pdbx_description
1 polymer ?
#
loop_
_entity_poly.entity_id
_entity_poly.type
_entity_poly.pdbx_seq_one_letter_code
_entity_poly.pdbx_strand_id
1 'polypeptide(L)'
;DRGEFVCVTGISGSGKSSLINEILYKTLACELNGARSRAGKCDGVEGLEFVDKVIGIDQQPIGRTPRSNPATYTGVFNDIRTVFSQTQDAKMRGYGPGRFSFNVRGGRCEACEGNGILQIEMHFLPDVYVPCEVCKGARYNRETLEVKYKEKTISDVLNMTVEEAVVFFCLLYTSPSPR
;
A
#
# COMPACT_ATOMS: atom_id res chain seq x y z
N ASP A 1 30.22 4.96 -10.98
CA ASP A 1 29.90 4.09 -12.13
C ASP A 1 28.44 3.65 -12.06
N ARG A 2 27.77 3.55 -13.22
CA ARG A 2 26.36 3.17 -13.30
C ARG A 2 26.23 1.66 -13.06
N GLY A 3 25.35 1.29 -12.11
CA GLY A 3 25.02 -0.11 -11.83
C GLY A 3 25.94 -0.81 -10.82
N GLU A 4 26.68 -0.08 -10.02
CA GLU A 4 27.47 -0.66 -8.94
C GLU A 4 26.63 -0.92 -7.69
N PHE A 5 26.90 -2.05 -7.05
CA PHE A 5 26.37 -2.37 -5.72
C PHE A 5 27.40 -1.99 -4.66
N VAL A 6 27.07 -1.00 -3.84
CA VAL A 6 27.94 -0.53 -2.75
C VAL A 6 27.35 -0.94 -1.40
N CYS A 7 28.13 -1.68 -0.61
CA CYS A 7 27.75 -2.12 0.73
C CYS A 7 28.56 -1.37 1.80
N VAL A 8 27.86 -0.65 2.68
CA VAL A 8 28.48 0.07 3.81
C VAL A 8 28.38 -0.76 5.08
N THR A 9 29.50 -1.28 5.55
CA THR A 9 29.61 -2.14 6.74
C THR A 9 30.38 -1.46 7.86
N GLY A 10 30.25 -1.97 9.08
CA GLY A 10 30.98 -1.49 10.26
C GLY A 10 30.19 -1.77 11.54
N ILE A 11 30.87 -1.57 12.68
CA ILE A 11 30.28 -1.77 14.03
C ILE A 11 29.11 -0.81 14.29
N SER A 12 28.22 -1.17 15.23
CA SER A 12 27.13 -0.28 15.64
C SER A 12 27.71 1.02 16.22
N GLY A 13 27.09 2.15 15.90
CA GLY A 13 27.55 3.47 16.34
C GLY A 13 28.68 4.09 15.50
N SER A 14 29.21 3.44 14.47
CA SER A 14 30.29 3.98 13.61
C SER A 14 29.86 5.09 12.65
N GLY A 15 28.60 5.54 12.69
CA GLY A 15 28.14 6.66 11.86
C GLY A 15 27.59 6.26 10.49
N LYS A 16 27.48 4.96 10.15
CA LYS A 16 26.94 4.49 8.84
C LYS A 16 25.61 5.13 8.47
N SER A 17 24.65 5.06 9.39
CA SER A 17 23.30 5.61 9.16
C SER A 17 23.32 7.13 9.06
N SER A 18 24.20 7.82 9.80
CA SER A 18 24.36 9.27 9.69
C SER A 18 24.95 9.65 8.35
N LEU A 19 25.96 8.94 7.87
CA LEU A 19 26.56 9.18 6.57
C LEU A 19 25.55 8.93 5.42
N ILE A 20 24.89 7.77 5.43
CA ILE A 20 24.00 7.39 4.33
C ILE A 20 22.65 8.11 4.40
N ASN A 21 21.97 8.10 5.56
CA ASN A 21 20.59 8.60 5.63
C ASN A 21 20.55 10.11 5.86
N GLU A 22 21.41 10.64 6.75
CA GLU A 22 21.35 12.05 7.15
C GLU A 22 22.14 12.98 6.22
N ILE A 23 23.22 12.50 5.65
CA ILE A 23 24.06 13.31 4.75
C ILE A 23 23.75 12.94 3.30
N LEU A 24 24.16 11.78 2.83
CA LEU A 24 24.11 11.41 1.41
C LEU A 24 22.68 11.42 0.86
N TYR A 25 21.79 10.63 1.46
CA TYR A 25 20.41 10.53 0.98
C TYR A 25 19.67 11.89 1.01
N LYS A 26 19.76 12.63 2.13
CA LYS A 26 19.07 13.93 2.22
C LYS A 26 19.63 14.96 1.27
N THR A 27 20.95 14.97 1.02
CA THR A 27 21.56 15.86 0.00
C THR A 27 21.04 15.51 -1.38
N LEU A 28 21.11 14.23 -1.77
CA LEU A 28 20.61 13.76 -3.07
C LEU A 28 19.11 14.02 -3.24
N ALA A 29 18.31 13.76 -2.21
CA ALA A 29 16.87 14.01 -2.25
C ALA A 29 16.53 15.51 -2.41
N CYS A 30 17.32 16.38 -1.81
CA CYS A 30 17.17 17.82 -1.91
C CYS A 30 17.50 18.31 -3.33
N GLU A 31 18.67 17.92 -3.84
CA GLU A 31 19.20 18.39 -5.14
C GLU A 31 18.46 17.77 -6.34
N LEU A 32 18.19 16.45 -6.30
CA LEU A 32 17.63 15.74 -7.44
C LEU A 32 16.10 15.63 -7.40
N ASN A 33 15.52 15.42 -6.22
CA ASN A 33 14.07 15.22 -6.08
C ASN A 33 13.32 16.46 -5.57
N GLY A 34 14.01 17.58 -5.26
CA GLY A 34 13.40 18.80 -4.73
C GLY A 34 12.80 18.63 -3.32
N ALA A 35 13.30 17.69 -2.52
CA ALA A 35 12.81 17.45 -1.17
C ALA A 35 13.18 18.63 -0.24
N ARG A 36 12.26 19.00 0.66
CA ARG A 36 12.48 20.07 1.66
C ARG A 36 13.17 19.56 2.94
N SER A 37 14.04 18.56 2.83
CA SER A 37 14.77 18.01 3.97
C SER A 37 16.09 18.75 4.17
N ARG A 38 16.49 18.97 5.44
CA ARG A 38 17.80 19.53 5.74
C ARG A 38 18.82 18.41 5.88
N ALA A 39 19.81 18.39 5.02
CA ALA A 39 20.93 17.46 5.10
C ALA A 39 21.85 17.79 6.29
N GLY A 40 22.57 16.78 6.77
CA GLY A 40 23.65 16.97 7.74
C GLY A 40 24.79 17.80 7.15
N LYS A 41 25.63 18.34 8.02
CA LYS A 41 26.80 19.13 7.59
C LYS A 41 27.81 18.24 6.88
N CYS A 42 28.18 18.62 5.66
CA CYS A 42 29.28 18.03 4.88
C CYS A 42 29.89 19.12 4.01
N ASP A 43 31.07 18.90 3.52
CA ASP A 43 31.78 19.85 2.65
C ASP A 43 31.18 19.87 1.22
N GLY A 44 30.55 18.78 0.80
CA GLY A 44 29.86 18.64 -0.46
C GLY A 44 29.67 17.16 -0.85
N VAL A 45 28.89 16.95 -1.90
CA VAL A 45 28.71 15.64 -2.56
C VAL A 45 29.03 15.84 -4.05
N GLU A 46 30.01 15.10 -4.55
CA GLU A 46 30.44 15.16 -5.95
C GLU A 46 29.71 14.07 -6.77
N GLY A 47 29.60 14.28 -8.08
CA GLY A 47 29.03 13.31 -9.00
C GLY A 47 27.49 13.37 -9.11
N LEU A 48 26.86 14.43 -8.65
CA LEU A 48 25.41 14.64 -8.75
C LEU A 48 24.93 14.67 -10.20
N GLU A 49 25.76 15.15 -11.10
CA GLU A 49 25.49 15.24 -12.54
C GLU A 49 25.35 13.88 -13.24
N PHE A 50 25.75 12.79 -12.58
CA PHE A 50 25.63 11.44 -13.09
C PHE A 50 24.38 10.68 -12.58
N VAL A 51 23.56 11.33 -11.73
CA VAL A 51 22.41 10.73 -11.06
C VAL A 51 21.16 11.53 -11.36
N ASP A 52 20.16 10.88 -11.97
CA ASP A 52 18.90 11.56 -12.33
C ASP A 52 17.91 11.62 -11.15
N LYS A 53 17.94 10.61 -10.28
CA LYS A 53 16.96 10.45 -9.19
C LYS A 53 17.52 9.58 -8.06
N VAL A 54 17.13 9.90 -6.83
CA VAL A 54 17.40 9.03 -5.66
C VAL A 54 16.11 8.43 -5.12
N ILE A 55 16.15 7.15 -4.76
CA ILE A 55 15.05 6.43 -4.13
C ILE A 55 15.55 5.86 -2.80
N GLY A 56 14.90 6.29 -1.71
CA GLY A 56 15.16 5.73 -0.38
C GLY A 56 14.26 4.51 -0.15
N ILE A 57 14.88 3.39 0.17
CA ILE A 57 14.15 2.17 0.56
C ILE A 57 14.54 1.87 2.01
N ASP A 58 13.55 1.84 2.89
CA ASP A 58 13.73 1.50 4.29
C ASP A 58 12.95 0.24 4.67
N GLN A 59 13.13 -0.23 5.89
CA GLN A 59 12.42 -1.40 6.42
C GLN A 59 11.11 -1.04 7.13
N GLN A 60 10.68 0.21 7.07
CA GLN A 60 9.44 0.61 7.71
C GLN A 60 8.24 -0.01 6.98
N PRO A 61 7.24 -0.49 7.71
CA PRO A 61 6.03 -1.02 7.09
C PRO A 61 5.33 0.06 6.28
N ILE A 62 4.69 -0.35 5.17
CA ILE A 62 3.89 0.52 4.32
C ILE A 62 2.69 1.05 5.12
N GLY A 63 2.83 2.25 5.66
CA GLY A 63 1.84 2.89 6.52
C GLY A 63 1.78 2.35 7.94
N ARG A 64 1.13 3.11 8.83
CA ARG A 64 1.04 2.82 10.28
C ARG A 64 -0.37 2.42 10.70
N THR A 65 -1.28 2.25 9.76
CA THR A 65 -2.68 1.94 10.06
C THR A 65 -3.08 0.58 9.51
N PRO A 66 -4.06 -0.09 10.10
CA PRO A 66 -4.61 -1.35 9.58
C PRO A 66 -5.17 -1.24 8.14
N ARG A 67 -5.43 -0.01 7.67
CA ARG A 67 -5.92 0.28 6.31
C ARG A 67 -4.81 0.35 5.26
N SER A 68 -3.55 0.42 5.70
CA SER A 68 -2.41 0.51 4.79
C SER A 68 -2.13 -0.85 4.18
N ASN A 69 -2.10 -0.91 2.86
CA ASN A 69 -1.74 -2.12 2.10
C ASN A 69 -1.05 -1.72 0.78
N PRO A 70 -0.32 -2.63 0.14
CA PRO A 70 0.39 -2.35 -1.11
C PRO A 70 -0.52 -1.82 -2.22
N ALA A 71 -1.72 -2.36 -2.38
CA ALA A 71 -2.65 -1.96 -3.43
C ALA A 71 -3.13 -0.51 -3.29
N THR A 72 -3.34 -0.04 -2.04
CA THR A 72 -3.69 1.36 -1.76
C THR A 72 -2.49 2.28 -1.96
N TYR A 73 -1.30 1.86 -1.55
CA TYR A 73 -0.08 2.64 -1.67
C TYR A 73 0.30 2.90 -3.12
N THR A 74 0.21 1.89 -3.98
CA THR A 74 0.50 2.00 -5.42
C THR A 74 -0.62 2.66 -6.23
N GLY A 75 -1.81 2.84 -5.64
CA GLY A 75 -2.98 3.38 -6.34
C GLY A 75 -3.79 2.33 -7.13
N VAL A 76 -3.29 1.13 -7.35
CA VAL A 76 -3.95 0.03 -8.09
C VAL A 76 -5.32 -0.32 -7.52
N PHE A 77 -5.54 -0.08 -6.24
CA PHE A 77 -6.84 -0.33 -5.61
C PHE A 77 -7.98 0.49 -6.23
N ASN A 78 -7.68 1.65 -6.83
CA ASN A 78 -8.70 2.44 -7.55
C ASN A 78 -9.22 1.70 -8.79
N ASP A 79 -8.30 1.07 -9.54
CA ASP A 79 -8.63 0.30 -10.73
C ASP A 79 -9.41 -0.96 -10.36
N ILE A 80 -9.00 -1.65 -9.29
CA ILE A 80 -9.71 -2.82 -8.75
C ILE A 80 -11.15 -2.45 -8.40
N ARG A 81 -11.39 -1.34 -7.68
CA ARG A 81 -12.73 -0.87 -7.34
C ARG A 81 -13.57 -0.55 -8.58
N THR A 82 -12.95 0.00 -9.61
CA THR A 82 -13.61 0.30 -10.88
C THR A 82 -14.04 -1.00 -11.57
N VAL A 83 -13.19 -2.02 -11.63
CA VAL A 83 -13.52 -3.33 -12.18
C VAL A 83 -14.71 -3.96 -11.45
N PHE A 84 -14.73 -3.95 -10.11
CA PHE A 84 -15.86 -4.46 -9.33
C PHE A 84 -17.16 -3.69 -9.60
N SER A 85 -17.10 -2.38 -9.75
CA SER A 85 -18.29 -1.56 -10.05
C SER A 85 -18.86 -1.81 -11.45
N GLN A 86 -18.06 -2.34 -12.35
CA GLN A 86 -18.48 -2.69 -13.72
C GLN A 86 -19.12 -4.08 -13.84
N THR A 87 -19.06 -4.90 -12.79
CA THR A 87 -19.75 -6.20 -12.78
C THR A 87 -21.25 -6.04 -12.94
N GLN A 88 -21.91 -7.06 -13.48
CA GLN A 88 -23.36 -7.04 -13.71
C GLN A 88 -24.12 -6.86 -12.38
N ASP A 89 -23.71 -7.57 -11.34
CA ASP A 89 -24.34 -7.47 -10.02
C ASP A 89 -24.20 -6.08 -9.39
N ALA A 90 -23.04 -5.45 -9.54
CA ALA A 90 -22.82 -4.09 -9.05
C ALA A 90 -23.70 -3.08 -9.82
N LYS A 91 -23.79 -3.20 -11.12
CA LYS A 91 -24.63 -2.34 -11.97
C LYS A 91 -26.12 -2.48 -11.64
N MET A 92 -26.61 -3.71 -11.47
CA MET A 92 -28.01 -3.95 -11.11
C MET A 92 -28.37 -3.35 -9.75
N ARG A 93 -27.41 -3.31 -8.81
CA ARG A 93 -27.59 -2.74 -7.46
C ARG A 93 -27.27 -1.24 -7.40
N GLY A 94 -26.79 -0.63 -8.48
CA GLY A 94 -26.36 0.78 -8.51
C GLY A 94 -25.09 1.05 -7.70
N TYR A 95 -24.19 0.06 -7.56
CA TYR A 95 -22.97 0.19 -6.78
C TYR A 95 -21.85 0.81 -7.60
N GLY A 96 -21.48 2.05 -7.26
CA GLY A 96 -20.31 2.71 -7.84
C GLY A 96 -18.99 2.29 -7.16
N PRO A 97 -17.82 2.75 -7.67
CA PRO A 97 -16.50 2.42 -7.13
C PRO A 97 -16.34 2.76 -5.64
N GLY A 98 -17.06 3.77 -5.14
CA GLY A 98 -17.05 4.15 -3.72
C GLY A 98 -17.58 3.06 -2.80
N ARG A 99 -18.51 2.22 -3.28
CA ARG A 99 -19.07 1.09 -2.50
C ARG A 99 -18.00 0.06 -2.15
N PHE A 100 -17.02 -0.10 -3.01
CA PHE A 100 -15.90 -1.04 -2.86
C PHE A 100 -14.69 -0.44 -2.14
N SER A 101 -14.85 0.74 -1.51
CA SER A 101 -13.84 1.36 -0.66
C SER A 101 -14.09 1.03 0.81
N PHE A 102 -13.10 0.48 1.49
CA PHE A 102 -13.16 0.27 2.94
C PHE A 102 -12.97 1.56 3.75
N ASN A 103 -12.65 2.69 3.10
CA ASN A 103 -12.50 4.00 3.75
C ASN A 103 -13.79 4.82 3.75
N VAL A 104 -14.73 4.50 2.85
CA VAL A 104 -15.97 5.27 2.64
C VAL A 104 -17.16 4.51 3.23
N ARG A 105 -18.07 5.24 3.86
CA ARG A 105 -19.32 4.66 4.36
C ARG A 105 -20.18 4.10 3.24
N GLY A 106 -20.96 3.08 3.56
CA GLY A 106 -21.88 2.42 2.64
C GLY A 106 -21.48 1.01 2.27
N GLY A 107 -20.20 0.75 1.90
CA GLY A 107 -19.72 -0.59 1.55
C GLY A 107 -18.85 -1.23 2.62
N ARG A 108 -18.24 -0.44 3.50
CA ARG A 108 -17.39 -0.93 4.58
C ARG A 108 -18.21 -1.54 5.73
N CYS A 109 -17.57 -2.37 6.52
CA CYS A 109 -18.11 -2.80 7.81
C CYS A 109 -18.10 -1.62 8.77
N GLU A 110 -19.27 -1.20 9.26
CA GLU A 110 -19.35 -0.06 10.17
C GLU A 110 -18.88 -0.41 11.59
N ALA A 111 -18.90 -1.67 12.01
CA ALA A 111 -18.43 -2.08 13.33
C ALA A 111 -16.93 -1.87 13.54
N CYS A 112 -16.12 -2.11 12.48
CA CYS A 112 -14.67 -1.86 12.50
C CYS A 112 -14.26 -0.70 11.59
N GLU A 113 -15.22 0.04 11.06
CA GLU A 113 -15.01 1.15 10.13
C GLU A 113 -14.09 0.82 8.93
N GLY A 114 -14.10 -0.43 8.48
CA GLY A 114 -13.26 -0.92 7.38
C GLY A 114 -11.84 -1.35 7.79
N ASN A 115 -11.50 -1.35 9.07
CA ASN A 115 -10.19 -1.80 9.55
C ASN A 115 -10.03 -3.32 9.48
N GLY A 116 -11.13 -4.08 9.55
CA GLY A 116 -11.12 -5.55 9.64
C GLY A 116 -10.76 -6.07 11.03
N ILE A 117 -10.17 -5.23 11.86
CA ILE A 117 -9.76 -5.51 13.23
C ILE A 117 -10.29 -4.45 14.18
N LEU A 118 -10.44 -4.81 15.44
CA LEU A 118 -10.76 -3.91 16.54
C LEU A 118 -9.51 -3.77 17.41
N GLN A 119 -9.17 -2.54 17.77
CA GLN A 119 -8.12 -2.22 18.70
C GLN A 119 -8.72 -2.14 20.10
N ILE A 120 -8.20 -2.92 21.02
CA ILE A 120 -8.54 -2.88 22.45
C ILE A 120 -7.41 -2.17 23.16
N GLU A 121 -7.66 -0.93 23.57
CA GLU A 121 -6.70 -0.13 24.33
C GLU A 121 -6.57 -0.67 25.75
N MET A 122 -5.35 -0.89 26.19
CA MET A 122 -5.03 -1.32 27.55
C MET A 122 -4.15 -0.28 28.23
N HIS A 123 -4.59 0.24 29.39
CA HIS A 123 -3.92 1.35 30.08
C HIS A 123 -2.44 1.10 30.47
N PHE A 124 -2.03 -0.16 30.64
CA PHE A 124 -0.67 -0.51 31.10
C PHE A 124 0.02 -1.57 30.25
N LEU A 125 -0.63 -2.05 29.19
CA LEU A 125 -0.12 -3.09 28.29
C LEU A 125 -0.19 -2.58 26.84
N PRO A 126 0.58 -3.17 25.93
CA PRO A 126 0.42 -2.88 24.50
C PRO A 126 -1.01 -3.16 24.03
N ASP A 127 -1.52 -2.34 23.14
CA ASP A 127 -2.84 -2.52 22.54
C ASP A 127 -2.97 -3.89 21.88
N VAL A 128 -4.12 -4.53 22.07
CA VAL A 128 -4.43 -5.83 21.47
C VAL A 128 -5.33 -5.62 20.26
N TYR A 129 -4.95 -6.24 19.15
CA TYR A 129 -5.72 -6.23 17.91
C TYR A 129 -6.43 -7.56 17.72
N VAL A 130 -7.75 -7.52 17.64
CA VAL A 130 -8.58 -8.72 17.42
C VAL A 130 -9.36 -8.59 16.12
N PRO A 131 -9.58 -9.68 15.36
CA PRO A 131 -10.44 -9.65 14.19
C PRO A 131 -11.85 -9.13 14.54
N CYS A 132 -12.42 -8.31 13.68
CA CYS A 132 -13.79 -7.83 13.88
C CYS A 132 -14.78 -8.98 13.81
N GLU A 133 -15.59 -9.16 14.84
CA GLU A 133 -16.56 -10.27 14.92
C GLU A 133 -17.64 -10.18 13.84
N VAL A 134 -18.04 -8.99 13.43
CA VAL A 134 -19.09 -8.74 12.45
C VAL A 134 -18.64 -9.13 11.04
N CYS A 135 -17.48 -8.63 10.59
CA CYS A 135 -16.97 -8.89 9.24
C CYS A 135 -15.91 -9.99 9.18
N LYS A 136 -15.49 -10.54 10.32
CA LYS A 136 -14.45 -11.58 10.42
C LYS A 136 -13.17 -11.26 9.65
N GLY A 137 -12.76 -9.99 9.68
CA GLY A 137 -11.59 -9.50 8.98
C GLY A 137 -11.84 -9.05 7.53
N ALA A 138 -13.01 -9.29 6.95
CA ALA A 138 -13.30 -8.99 5.54
C ALA A 138 -13.38 -7.48 5.21
N ARG A 139 -13.48 -6.59 6.20
CA ARG A 139 -13.52 -5.12 6.06
C ARG A 139 -14.80 -4.54 5.45
N TYR A 140 -15.62 -5.32 4.78
CA TYR A 140 -16.82 -4.91 4.07
C TYR A 140 -18.08 -5.46 4.73
N ASN A 141 -19.22 -4.84 4.43
CA ASN A 141 -20.51 -5.37 4.81
C ASN A 141 -20.91 -6.55 3.90
N ARG A 142 -21.89 -7.33 4.35
CA ARG A 142 -22.35 -8.52 3.64
C ARG A 142 -22.80 -8.24 2.22
N GLU A 143 -23.56 -7.17 2.02
CA GLU A 143 -24.10 -6.80 0.70
C GLU A 143 -23.01 -6.51 -0.34
N THR A 144 -21.90 -5.85 0.08
CA THR A 144 -20.75 -5.60 -0.79
C THR A 144 -20.01 -6.89 -1.13
N LEU A 145 -19.92 -7.83 -0.18
CA LEU A 145 -19.27 -9.13 -0.38
C LEU A 145 -20.09 -10.09 -1.26
N GLU A 146 -21.37 -9.83 -1.48
CA GLU A 146 -22.19 -10.59 -2.43
C GLU A 146 -21.78 -10.35 -3.88
N VAL A 147 -21.21 -9.16 -4.16
CA VAL A 147 -20.70 -8.84 -5.51
C VAL A 147 -19.37 -9.57 -5.75
N LYS A 148 -19.33 -10.36 -6.78
CA LYS A 148 -18.14 -11.14 -7.16
C LYS A 148 -17.65 -10.76 -8.55
N TYR A 149 -16.33 -10.79 -8.70
CA TYR A 149 -15.65 -10.73 -9.97
C TYR A 149 -14.82 -12.00 -10.14
N LYS A 150 -15.07 -12.80 -11.21
CA LYS A 150 -14.46 -14.12 -11.42
C LYS A 150 -14.53 -15.00 -10.14
N GLU A 151 -15.71 -15.11 -9.54
CA GLU A 151 -15.98 -15.89 -8.32
C GLU A 151 -15.26 -15.41 -7.04
N LYS A 152 -14.53 -14.29 -7.08
CA LYS A 152 -13.84 -13.70 -5.93
C LYS A 152 -14.51 -12.41 -5.47
N THR A 153 -14.59 -12.25 -4.16
CA THR A 153 -15.06 -11.00 -3.53
C THR A 153 -13.93 -9.96 -3.50
N ILE A 154 -14.28 -8.70 -3.27
CA ILE A 154 -13.27 -7.64 -3.09
C ILE A 154 -12.34 -7.91 -1.88
N SER A 155 -12.84 -8.59 -0.85
CA SER A 155 -12.03 -9.00 0.29
C SER A 155 -11.03 -10.10 -0.07
N ASP A 156 -11.44 -11.08 -0.88
CA ASP A 156 -10.53 -12.12 -1.37
C ASP A 156 -9.40 -11.52 -2.19
N VAL A 157 -9.70 -10.54 -3.04
CA VAL A 157 -8.69 -9.84 -3.85
C VAL A 157 -7.69 -9.06 -2.98
N LEU A 158 -8.15 -8.44 -1.90
CA LEU A 158 -7.25 -7.75 -0.96
C LEU A 158 -6.33 -8.70 -0.19
N ASN A 159 -6.70 -9.96 -0.05
CA ASN A 159 -5.92 -11.00 0.62
C ASN A 159 -5.02 -11.80 -0.34
N MET A 160 -5.11 -11.57 -1.65
CA MET A 160 -4.22 -12.18 -2.64
C MET A 160 -2.79 -11.65 -2.51
N THR A 161 -1.83 -12.50 -2.79
CA THR A 161 -0.46 -12.06 -3.06
C THR A 161 -0.42 -11.27 -4.38
N VAL A 162 0.66 -10.51 -4.59
CA VAL A 162 0.82 -9.76 -5.86
C VAL A 162 0.89 -10.72 -7.04
N GLU A 163 1.54 -11.86 -6.89
CA GLU A 163 1.65 -12.91 -7.93
C GLU A 163 0.27 -13.47 -8.30
N GLU A 164 -0.54 -13.82 -7.31
CA GLU A 164 -1.92 -14.29 -7.52
C GLU A 164 -2.77 -13.22 -8.20
N ALA A 165 -2.65 -11.96 -7.76
CA ALA A 165 -3.39 -10.85 -8.33
C ALA A 165 -3.01 -10.60 -9.79
N VAL A 166 -1.72 -10.69 -10.15
CA VAL A 166 -1.26 -10.57 -11.53
C VAL A 166 -1.91 -11.65 -12.40
N VAL A 167 -1.87 -12.91 -11.99
CA VAL A 167 -2.53 -14.00 -12.73
C VAL A 167 -4.04 -13.78 -12.84
N PHE A 168 -4.68 -13.37 -11.75
CA PHE A 168 -6.12 -13.14 -11.69
C PHE A 168 -6.58 -12.03 -12.63
N PHE A 169 -5.84 -10.92 -12.71
CA PHE A 169 -6.18 -9.75 -13.53
C PHE A 169 -5.60 -9.80 -14.94
N CYS A 170 -4.44 -10.44 -15.19
CA CYS A 170 -3.82 -10.54 -16.52
C CYS A 170 -4.70 -11.26 -17.55
N LEU A 171 -5.60 -12.12 -17.14
CA LEU A 171 -6.59 -12.73 -18.02
C LEU A 171 -7.61 -11.74 -18.63
N LEU A 172 -7.55 -10.46 -18.24
CA LEU A 172 -8.33 -9.40 -18.88
C LEU A 172 -7.88 -9.07 -20.31
N TYR A 173 -6.61 -9.34 -20.65
CA TYR A 173 -6.05 -9.05 -21.97
C TYR A 173 -6.21 -10.17 -22.99
N THR A 174 -6.59 -11.39 -22.57
CA THR A 174 -6.63 -12.56 -23.44
C THR A 174 -8.01 -13.12 -23.72
N SER A 175 -9.09 -12.55 -23.14
CA SER A 175 -10.46 -12.96 -23.47
C SER A 175 -11.01 -12.06 -24.57
N PRO A 176 -11.36 -12.60 -25.76
CA PRO A 176 -12.08 -11.82 -26.75
C PRO A 176 -13.44 -11.44 -26.15
N SER A 177 -13.79 -10.14 -26.25
CA SER A 177 -15.10 -9.63 -25.87
C SER A 177 -16.17 -10.46 -26.56
N PRO A 178 -17.16 -11.03 -25.87
CA PRO A 178 -18.30 -11.60 -26.53
C PRO A 178 -19.06 -10.48 -27.27
N ARG A 179 -19.24 -10.67 -28.57
CA ARG A 179 -20.07 -9.80 -29.43
C ARG A 179 -21.51 -9.90 -29.02
#